data_c2d10579e58cafbc9b82509a08efc638
#
_entry.id   c2d10579e58cafbc9b82509a08efc638
#
_cell.length_a   1.000
_cell.length_b   1.000
_cell.length_c   1.000
_cell.angle_alpha   90.00
_cell.angle_beta   90.00
_cell.angle_gamma   90.00
#
_symmetry.space_group_name_H-M   'P 1'
#
loop_
_entity.id
_entity.type
_entity.pdbx_description
1 polymer ?
#
loop_
_entity_poly.entity_id
_entity_poly.type
_entity_poly.pdbx_seq_one_letter_code
_entity_poly.pdbx_strand_id
1 'polypeptide(L)'
;ASSRATWNNIGGLLFSYLGLPFATLLAGYVGEKNKFAAAAFCLGILMVVTYFAHFKMTEGYEEIETQTQAASGKDKTKVSIPEMFASLFQNPPLMVLMLADLAKWCVKFVTAASAIYYFRDAMGNPGLMAPYLLSVAIGAILGAFVMRYISKALSSRTTMILVYAGMTVSLCLIYFMYGNAYAVIALMTVAQFFY
;
A
#
# COMPACT_ATOMS: atom_id res chain seq x y z
N ALA A 1 13.27 -1.13 5.90
CA ALA A 1 12.02 -0.54 5.40
C ALA A 1 11.71 -0.98 3.96
N SER A 2 12.61 -0.82 2.99
CA SER A 2 12.37 -1.15 1.57
C SER A 2 12.00 -2.62 1.31
N SER A 3 12.61 -3.56 2.02
CA SER A 3 12.31 -5.00 1.90
C SER A 3 10.86 -5.32 2.31
N ARG A 4 10.37 -4.70 3.40
CA ARG A 4 8.97 -4.87 3.85
C ARG A 4 7.98 -4.33 2.82
N ALA A 5 8.26 -3.16 2.23
CA ALA A 5 7.41 -2.58 1.18
C ALA A 5 7.33 -3.49 -0.05
N THR A 6 8.46 -4.08 -0.48
CA THR A 6 8.50 -5.02 -1.60
C THR A 6 7.63 -6.25 -1.34
N TRP A 7 7.76 -6.89 -0.17
CA TRP A 7 6.95 -8.05 0.19
C TRP A 7 5.46 -7.71 0.32
N ASN A 8 5.13 -6.54 0.88
CA ASN A 8 3.76 -6.07 0.97
C ASN A 8 3.13 -5.86 -0.42
N ASN A 9 3.88 -5.29 -1.37
CA ASN A 9 3.42 -5.09 -2.73
C ASN A 9 3.26 -6.42 -3.49
N ILE A 10 4.16 -7.39 -3.29
CA ILE A 10 4.02 -8.75 -3.84
C ILE A 10 2.77 -9.43 -3.27
N GLY A 11 2.56 -9.34 -1.96
CA GLY A 11 1.36 -9.85 -1.32
C GLY A 11 0.08 -9.23 -1.88
N GLY A 12 0.05 -7.90 -2.02
CA GLY A 12 -1.07 -7.17 -2.63
C GLY A 12 -1.35 -7.59 -4.08
N LEU A 13 -0.30 -7.82 -4.87
CA LEU A 13 -0.41 -8.33 -6.24
C LEU A 13 -1.02 -9.73 -6.26
N LEU A 14 -0.52 -10.65 -5.46
CA LEU A 14 -1.05 -12.00 -5.35
C LEU A 14 -2.53 -11.99 -4.93
N PHE A 15 -2.91 -11.17 -3.97
CA PHE A 15 -4.29 -11.03 -3.53
C PHE A 15 -5.20 -10.45 -4.62
N SER A 16 -4.74 -9.45 -5.37
CA SER A 16 -5.51 -8.86 -6.47
C SER A 16 -5.76 -9.85 -7.60
N TYR A 17 -4.79 -10.72 -7.87
CA TYR A 17 -4.92 -11.75 -8.91
C TYR A 17 -5.70 -12.99 -8.46
N LEU A 18 -5.51 -13.42 -7.23
CA LEU A 18 -6.14 -14.63 -6.70
C LEU A 18 -7.53 -14.36 -6.12
N GLY A 19 -7.80 -13.15 -5.64
CA GLY A 19 -9.05 -12.84 -4.96
C GLY A 19 -10.30 -13.00 -5.81
N LEU A 20 -10.31 -12.46 -7.02
CA LEU A 20 -11.43 -12.58 -7.96
C LEU A 20 -11.59 -14.00 -8.51
N PRO A 21 -10.55 -14.66 -9.06
CA PRO A 21 -10.63 -16.07 -9.44
C PRO A 21 -11.00 -16.99 -8.29
N PHE A 22 -10.51 -16.73 -7.08
CA PHE A 22 -10.86 -17.51 -5.90
C PHE A 22 -12.35 -17.39 -5.54
N ALA A 23 -12.91 -16.17 -5.60
CA ALA A 23 -14.34 -15.96 -5.39
C ALA A 23 -15.20 -16.65 -6.48
N THR A 24 -14.75 -16.63 -7.73
CA THR A 24 -15.47 -17.32 -8.84
C THR A 24 -15.41 -18.84 -8.71
N LEU A 25 -14.29 -19.40 -8.25
CA LEU A 25 -14.20 -20.83 -7.95
C LEU A 25 -15.15 -21.23 -6.82
N LEU A 26 -15.26 -20.41 -5.78
CA LEU A 26 -16.19 -20.64 -4.67
C LEU A 26 -17.65 -20.52 -5.09
N ALA A 27 -17.97 -19.77 -6.14
CA ALA A 27 -19.33 -19.66 -6.64
C ALA A 27 -19.96 -21.01 -7.00
N GLY A 28 -19.15 -21.95 -7.49
CA GLY A 28 -19.59 -23.33 -7.80
C GLY A 28 -20.03 -24.14 -6.56
N TYR A 29 -19.55 -23.77 -5.36
CA TYR A 29 -19.86 -24.49 -4.12
C TYR A 29 -20.93 -23.81 -3.25
N VAL A 30 -20.92 -22.47 -3.20
CA VAL A 30 -21.79 -21.68 -2.29
C VAL A 30 -22.82 -20.83 -3.01
N GLY A 31 -22.82 -20.86 -4.34
CA GLY A 31 -23.73 -20.08 -5.20
C GLY A 31 -23.23 -18.64 -5.44
N GLU A 32 -23.71 -18.05 -6.54
CA GLU A 32 -23.28 -16.72 -7.01
C GLU A 32 -23.49 -15.59 -5.99
N LYS A 33 -24.59 -15.67 -5.19
CA LYS A 33 -24.92 -14.63 -4.21
C LYS A 33 -23.93 -14.59 -3.02
N ASN A 34 -23.36 -15.74 -2.65
CA ASN A 34 -22.56 -15.88 -1.45
C ASN A 34 -21.05 -15.97 -1.72
N LYS A 35 -20.62 -15.94 -2.98
CA LYS A 35 -19.23 -16.14 -3.38
C LYS A 35 -18.25 -15.17 -2.71
N PHE A 36 -18.62 -13.90 -2.60
CA PHE A 36 -17.77 -12.89 -1.95
C PHE A 36 -17.73 -13.05 -0.43
N ALA A 37 -18.85 -13.40 0.20
CA ALA A 37 -18.90 -13.67 1.64
C ALA A 37 -18.06 -14.90 2.01
N ALA A 38 -18.17 -15.97 1.24
CA ALA A 38 -17.37 -17.18 1.41
C ALA A 38 -15.86 -16.90 1.18
N ALA A 39 -15.51 -16.14 0.14
CA ALA A 39 -14.13 -15.75 -0.11
C ALA A 39 -13.57 -14.90 1.05
N ALA A 40 -14.33 -13.91 1.54
CA ALA A 40 -13.93 -13.09 2.67
C ALA A 40 -13.73 -13.93 3.94
N PHE A 41 -14.61 -14.89 4.20
CA PHE A 41 -14.49 -15.80 5.34
C PHE A 41 -13.23 -16.67 5.26
N CYS A 42 -12.97 -17.32 4.11
CA CYS A 42 -11.78 -18.13 3.91
C CYS A 42 -10.49 -17.29 4.03
N LEU A 43 -10.46 -16.09 3.45
CA LEU A 43 -9.33 -15.17 3.55
C LEU A 43 -9.15 -14.66 4.98
N GLY A 44 -10.24 -14.44 5.72
CA GLY A 44 -10.21 -14.09 7.15
C GLY A 44 -9.57 -15.18 8.00
N ILE A 45 -9.93 -16.45 7.77
CA ILE A 45 -9.30 -17.59 8.45
C ILE A 45 -7.80 -17.64 8.10
N LEU A 46 -7.46 -17.52 6.82
CA LEU A 46 -6.05 -17.51 6.37
C LEU A 46 -5.26 -16.39 7.05
N MET A 47 -5.86 -15.20 7.19
CA MET A 47 -5.25 -14.08 7.88
C MET A 47 -4.97 -14.42 9.35
N VAL A 48 -5.93 -14.98 10.07
CA VAL A 48 -5.75 -15.39 11.48
C VAL A 48 -4.63 -16.43 11.60
N VAL A 49 -4.61 -17.44 10.73
CA VAL A 49 -3.59 -18.49 10.74
C VAL A 49 -2.19 -17.90 10.46
N THR A 50 -2.06 -17.01 9.48
CA THR A 50 -0.78 -16.36 9.15
C THR A 50 -0.31 -15.43 10.26
N TYR A 51 -1.20 -14.69 10.92
CA TYR A 51 -0.84 -13.87 12.09
C TYR A 51 -0.41 -14.73 13.28
N PHE A 52 -1.09 -15.83 13.53
CA PHE A 52 -0.70 -16.76 14.60
C PHE A 52 0.66 -17.42 14.31
N ALA A 53 0.90 -17.81 13.07
CA ALA A 53 2.19 -18.33 12.64
C ALA A 53 3.30 -17.26 12.79
N HIS A 54 3.03 -16.02 12.38
CA HIS A 54 3.95 -14.91 12.56
C HIS A 54 4.24 -14.65 14.05
N PHE A 55 3.23 -14.66 14.89
CA PHE A 55 3.39 -14.49 16.35
C PHE A 55 4.31 -15.58 16.92
N LYS A 56 4.07 -16.85 16.56
CA LYS A 56 4.93 -17.96 16.99
C LYS A 56 6.36 -17.86 16.48
N MET A 57 6.56 -17.37 15.25
CA MET A 57 7.89 -17.21 14.68
C MET A 57 8.66 -16.02 15.28
N THR A 58 7.96 -15.03 15.83
CA THR A 58 8.57 -13.86 16.49
C THR A 58 8.70 -14.05 18.00
N GLU A 59 8.12 -15.08 18.57
CA GLU A 59 8.28 -15.48 19.97
C GLU A 59 9.77 -15.72 20.27
N GLY A 60 10.33 -15.01 21.21
CA GLY A 60 11.77 -15.03 21.53
C GLY A 60 12.62 -13.90 20.94
N TYR A 61 12.21 -13.28 19.84
CA TYR A 61 12.92 -12.09 19.33
C TYR A 61 12.69 -10.84 20.22
N GLU A 62 11.52 -10.74 20.82
CA GLU A 62 11.20 -9.65 21.77
C GLU A 62 12.04 -9.72 23.05
N GLU A 63 12.37 -10.92 23.53
CA GLU A 63 13.24 -11.12 24.69
C GLU A 63 14.66 -10.64 24.40
N ILE A 64 15.18 -10.94 23.21
CA ILE A 64 16.53 -10.51 22.77
C ILE A 64 16.57 -8.98 22.65
N GLU A 65 15.55 -8.37 22.09
CA GLU A 65 15.47 -6.91 21.93
C GLU A 65 15.34 -6.21 23.28
N THR A 66 14.58 -6.78 24.21
CA THR A 66 14.44 -6.29 25.58
C THR A 66 15.75 -6.43 26.38
N GLN A 67 16.48 -7.54 26.24
CA GLN A 67 17.77 -7.74 26.85
C GLN A 67 18.85 -6.79 26.29
N THR A 68 18.86 -6.59 24.98
CA THR A 68 19.78 -5.67 24.30
C THR A 68 19.52 -4.21 24.72
N GLN A 69 18.27 -3.83 24.91
CA GLN A 69 17.88 -2.50 25.41
C GLN A 69 18.21 -2.31 26.89
N ALA A 70 18.05 -3.34 27.71
CA ALA A 70 18.44 -3.32 29.12
C ALA A 70 19.97 -3.22 29.29
N ALA A 71 20.73 -3.92 28.45
CA ALA A 71 22.19 -3.84 28.44
C ALA A 71 22.72 -2.48 27.96
N SER A 72 21.92 -1.75 27.15
CA SER A 72 22.27 -0.41 26.63
C SER A 72 22.01 0.71 27.64
N GLY A 73 21.55 0.43 28.87
CA GLY A 73 21.37 1.43 29.94
C GLY A 73 20.34 2.53 29.62
N LYS A 74 19.55 2.40 28.56
CA LYS A 74 18.47 3.33 28.27
C LYS A 74 17.27 3.00 29.15
N ASP A 75 17.16 3.75 30.21
CA ASP A 75 16.01 3.75 31.10
C ASP A 75 14.73 3.84 30.28
N LYS A 76 13.84 2.88 30.46
CA LYS A 76 12.50 2.94 29.85
C LYS A 76 11.72 4.02 30.58
N THR A 77 11.94 5.26 30.24
CA THR A 77 11.01 6.32 30.62
C THR A 77 9.66 5.91 30.05
N LYS A 78 8.74 5.51 30.92
CA LYS A 78 7.35 5.24 30.55
C LYS A 78 6.75 6.55 30.05
N VAL A 79 6.94 6.82 28.76
CA VAL A 79 6.38 8.02 28.15
C VAL A 79 4.88 7.85 28.18
N SER A 80 4.20 8.74 28.86
CA SER A 80 2.74 8.75 28.93
C SER A 80 2.16 9.04 27.53
N ILE A 81 1.01 8.40 27.21
CA ILE A 81 0.33 8.64 25.93
C ILE A 81 0.10 10.13 25.65
N PRO A 82 -0.34 10.96 26.63
CA PRO A 82 -0.45 12.42 26.44
C PRO A 82 0.88 13.10 26.10
N GLU A 83 1.99 12.67 26.74
CA GLU A 83 3.33 13.20 26.46
C GLU A 83 3.82 12.85 25.05
N MET A 84 3.47 11.65 24.55
CA MET A 84 3.73 11.28 23.16
C MET A 84 3.00 12.19 22.18
N PHE A 85 1.71 12.46 22.42
CA PHE A 85 0.94 13.39 21.59
C PHE A 85 1.47 14.82 21.71
N ALA A 86 1.82 15.29 22.92
CA ALA A 86 2.39 16.60 23.12
C ALA A 86 3.71 16.77 22.35
N SER A 87 4.59 15.78 22.41
CA SER A 87 5.86 15.80 21.67
C SER A 87 5.66 15.78 20.14
N LEU A 88 4.59 15.14 19.66
CA LEU A 88 4.20 15.15 18.25
C LEU A 88 3.82 16.58 17.79
N PHE A 89 2.96 17.26 18.55
CA PHE A 89 2.52 18.61 18.24
C PHE A 89 3.63 19.66 18.40
N GLN A 90 4.63 19.39 19.24
CA GLN A 90 5.80 20.24 19.42
C GLN A 90 6.83 20.12 18.29
N ASN A 91 6.65 19.16 17.37
CA ASN A 91 7.57 18.93 16.26
C ASN A 91 6.91 19.29 14.92
N PRO A 92 6.96 20.56 14.44
CA PRO A 92 6.31 20.99 13.21
C PRO A 92 6.73 20.21 11.97
N PRO A 93 8.02 19.86 11.75
CA PRO A 93 8.42 19.04 10.62
C PRO A 93 7.74 17.67 10.58
N LEU A 94 7.55 17.04 11.75
CA LEU A 94 6.88 15.76 11.86
C LEU A 94 5.38 15.87 11.55
N MET A 95 4.73 16.94 12.02
CA MET A 95 3.32 17.22 11.72
C MET A 95 3.08 17.41 10.20
N VAL A 96 3.96 18.17 9.55
CA VAL A 96 3.88 18.37 8.08
C VAL A 96 4.06 17.04 7.34
N LEU A 97 5.00 16.22 7.78
CA LEU A 97 5.23 14.90 7.20
C LEU A 97 4.00 13.98 7.35
N MET A 98 3.41 13.94 8.54
CA MET A 98 2.19 13.16 8.79
C MET A 98 1.01 13.63 7.95
N LEU A 99 0.83 14.96 7.80
CA LEU A 99 -0.22 15.53 6.97
C LEU A 99 -0.01 15.19 5.49
N ALA A 100 1.22 15.26 5.00
CA ALA A 100 1.58 14.86 3.64
C ALA A 100 1.31 13.37 3.39
N ASP A 101 1.63 12.51 4.36
CA ASP A 101 1.37 11.06 4.24
C ASP A 101 -0.15 10.78 4.29
N LEU A 102 -0.89 11.45 5.14
CA LEU A 102 -2.35 11.36 5.18
C LEU A 102 -2.97 11.78 3.84
N ALA A 103 -2.55 12.92 3.28
CA ALA A 103 -3.02 13.39 1.98
C ALA A 103 -2.72 12.36 0.87
N LYS A 104 -1.54 11.77 0.87
CA LYS A 104 -1.15 10.70 -0.05
C LYS A 104 -2.10 9.49 0.04
N TRP A 105 -2.41 9.03 1.26
CA TRP A 105 -3.35 7.94 1.47
C TRP A 105 -4.77 8.28 1.01
N CYS A 106 -5.26 9.50 1.26
CA CYS A 106 -6.54 9.97 0.76
C CYS A 106 -6.60 9.90 -0.78
N VAL A 107 -5.57 10.40 -1.47
CA VAL A 107 -5.49 10.33 -2.93
C VAL A 107 -5.51 8.87 -3.41
N LYS A 108 -4.77 7.99 -2.76
CA LYS A 108 -4.75 6.56 -3.11
C LYS A 108 -6.14 5.91 -3.00
N PHE A 109 -6.84 6.13 -1.90
CA PHE A 109 -8.16 5.55 -1.69
C PHE A 109 -9.19 6.11 -2.66
N VAL A 110 -9.19 7.43 -2.88
CA VAL A 110 -10.10 8.07 -3.86
C VAL A 110 -9.84 7.54 -5.26
N THR A 111 -8.60 7.45 -5.69
CA THR A 111 -8.22 6.93 -7.02
C THR A 111 -8.60 5.46 -7.18
N ALA A 112 -8.37 4.64 -6.18
CA ALA A 112 -8.74 3.22 -6.21
C ALA A 112 -10.26 3.03 -6.27
N ALA A 113 -11.02 3.80 -5.48
CA ALA A 113 -12.48 3.76 -5.49
C ALA A 113 -13.06 4.28 -6.82
N SER A 114 -12.48 5.34 -7.38
CA SER A 114 -12.92 5.93 -8.64
C SER A 114 -12.62 5.07 -9.87
N ALA A 115 -11.59 4.23 -9.81
CA ALA A 115 -11.16 3.42 -10.95
C ALA A 115 -12.27 2.49 -11.46
N ILE A 116 -13.05 1.88 -10.57
CA ILE A 116 -14.13 0.97 -10.97
C ILE A 116 -15.23 1.72 -11.72
N TYR A 117 -15.58 2.94 -11.28
CA TYR A 117 -16.57 3.79 -11.94
C TYR A 117 -16.05 4.30 -13.29
N TYR A 118 -14.76 4.67 -13.34
CA TYR A 118 -14.14 5.12 -14.58
C TYR A 118 -14.18 4.05 -15.66
N PHE A 119 -13.75 2.82 -15.38
CA PHE A 119 -13.75 1.77 -16.39
C PHE A 119 -15.15 1.24 -16.75
N ARG A 120 -16.07 1.22 -15.79
CA ARG A 120 -17.44 0.74 -16.01
C ARG A 120 -18.31 1.79 -16.68
N ASP A 121 -18.35 3.02 -16.14
CA ASP A 121 -19.34 4.03 -16.49
C ASP A 121 -18.81 5.03 -17.53
N ALA A 122 -17.56 5.45 -17.45
CA ALA A 122 -16.98 6.40 -18.40
C ALA A 122 -16.45 5.71 -19.66
N MET A 123 -15.78 4.56 -19.52
CA MET A 123 -15.20 3.83 -20.67
C MET A 123 -16.10 2.70 -21.19
N GLY A 124 -17.15 2.32 -20.46
CA GLY A 124 -18.05 1.24 -20.84
C GLY A 124 -17.39 -0.14 -20.96
N ASN A 125 -16.18 -0.29 -20.43
CA ASN A 125 -15.41 -1.54 -20.53
C ASN A 125 -14.86 -1.98 -19.17
N PRO A 126 -15.67 -2.67 -18.35
CA PRO A 126 -15.24 -3.15 -17.04
C PRO A 126 -14.11 -4.20 -17.11
N GLY A 127 -13.89 -4.83 -18.27
CA GLY A 127 -12.81 -5.80 -18.48
C GLY A 127 -11.41 -5.20 -18.35
N LEU A 128 -11.27 -3.87 -18.53
CA LEU A 128 -10.00 -3.16 -18.34
C LEU A 128 -9.57 -3.01 -16.87
N MET A 129 -10.46 -3.33 -15.93
CA MET A 129 -10.13 -3.26 -14.50
C MET A 129 -9.05 -4.27 -14.11
N ALA A 130 -9.05 -5.47 -14.67
CA ALA A 130 -8.04 -6.48 -14.38
C ALA A 130 -6.63 -6.08 -14.86
N PRO A 131 -6.42 -5.69 -16.13
CA PRO A 131 -5.11 -5.20 -16.57
C PRO A 131 -4.68 -3.91 -15.86
N TYR A 132 -5.60 -3.03 -15.47
CA TYR A 132 -5.32 -1.87 -14.65
C TYR A 132 -4.71 -2.26 -13.29
N LEU A 133 -5.38 -3.13 -12.54
CA LEU A 133 -4.91 -3.58 -11.23
C LEU A 133 -3.53 -4.25 -11.33
N LEU A 134 -3.30 -5.04 -12.38
CA LEU A 134 -2.01 -5.67 -12.63
C LEU A 134 -0.92 -4.64 -12.87
N SER A 135 -1.15 -3.73 -13.80
CA SER A 135 -0.14 -2.74 -14.17
C SER A 135 0.24 -1.83 -12.99
N VAL A 136 -0.74 -1.41 -12.20
CA VAL A 136 -0.55 -0.63 -10.96
C VAL A 136 0.28 -1.42 -9.94
N ALA A 137 0.01 -2.72 -9.76
CA ALA A 137 0.78 -3.56 -8.85
C ALA A 137 2.23 -3.77 -9.33
N ILE A 138 2.44 -3.97 -10.63
CA ILE A 138 3.78 -4.03 -11.24
C ILE A 138 4.51 -2.70 -11.04
N GLY A 139 3.84 -1.56 -11.28
CA GLY A 139 4.39 -0.23 -11.04
C GLY A 139 4.87 -0.04 -9.61
N ALA A 140 4.07 -0.47 -8.62
CA ALA A 140 4.44 -0.40 -7.21
C ALA A 140 5.67 -1.25 -6.87
N ILE A 141 5.78 -2.47 -7.42
CA ILE A 141 6.94 -3.33 -7.20
C ILE A 141 8.19 -2.71 -7.81
N LEU A 142 8.12 -2.28 -9.08
CA LEU A 142 9.24 -1.62 -9.76
C LEU A 142 9.67 -0.36 -9.02
N GLY A 143 8.72 0.46 -8.56
CA GLY A 143 8.97 1.64 -7.75
C GLY A 143 9.73 1.31 -6.47
N ALA A 144 9.29 0.30 -5.72
CA ALA A 144 9.94 -0.13 -4.48
C ALA A 144 11.40 -0.58 -4.70
N PHE A 145 11.69 -1.26 -5.81
CA PHE A 145 13.05 -1.66 -6.16
C PHE A 145 13.91 -0.45 -6.57
N VAL A 146 13.43 0.37 -7.51
CA VAL A 146 14.18 1.49 -8.08
C VAL A 146 14.42 2.58 -7.04
N MET A 147 13.41 2.91 -6.22
CA MET A 147 13.53 3.93 -5.17
C MET A 147 14.56 3.58 -4.10
N ARG A 148 14.83 2.30 -3.88
CA ARG A 148 15.92 1.86 -3.01
C ARG A 148 17.29 2.35 -3.51
N TYR A 149 17.51 2.34 -4.82
CA TYR A 149 18.77 2.80 -5.41
C TYR A 149 18.82 4.34 -5.48
N ILE A 150 17.71 4.97 -5.85
CA ILE A 150 17.59 6.43 -5.93
C ILE A 150 17.81 7.05 -4.54
N SER A 151 17.20 6.49 -3.48
CA SER A 151 17.34 7.01 -2.12
C SER A 151 18.76 6.83 -1.54
N LYS A 152 19.59 5.97 -2.11
CA LYS A 152 21.01 5.85 -1.75
C LYS A 152 21.88 6.88 -2.47
N ALA A 153 21.50 7.27 -3.69
CA ALA A 153 22.25 8.21 -4.51
C ALA A 153 21.88 9.67 -4.21
N LEU A 154 20.62 9.91 -3.84
CA LEU A 154 20.09 11.24 -3.55
C LEU A 154 19.82 11.40 -2.03
N SER A 155 19.79 12.67 -1.57
CA SER A 155 19.37 12.93 -0.20
C SER A 155 17.90 12.54 0.02
N SER A 156 17.55 12.17 1.25
CA SER A 156 16.17 11.82 1.63
C SER A 156 15.16 12.91 1.23
N ARG A 157 15.54 14.17 1.40
CA ARG A 157 14.72 15.33 1.04
C ARG A 157 14.44 15.42 -0.46
N THR A 158 15.49 15.27 -1.27
CA THR A 158 15.37 15.32 -2.73
C THR A 158 14.54 14.16 -3.26
N THR A 159 14.73 12.97 -2.70
CA THR A 159 13.93 11.79 -3.07
C THR A 159 12.43 12.00 -2.76
N MET A 160 12.09 12.58 -1.62
CA MET A 160 10.68 12.88 -1.29
C MET A 160 10.08 13.91 -2.26
N ILE A 161 10.80 14.97 -2.60
CA ILE A 161 10.34 15.98 -3.56
C ILE A 161 10.10 15.33 -4.93
N LEU A 162 11.03 14.50 -5.41
CA LEU A 162 10.91 13.79 -6.67
C LEU A 162 9.69 12.87 -6.70
N VAL A 163 9.47 12.11 -5.63
CA VAL A 163 8.33 11.20 -5.48
C VAL A 163 7.01 11.96 -5.55
N TYR A 164 6.84 12.99 -4.74
CA TYR A 164 5.59 13.75 -4.72
C TYR A 164 5.36 14.54 -6.02
N ALA A 165 6.41 15.12 -6.61
CA ALA A 165 6.31 15.79 -7.88
C ALA A 165 5.93 14.83 -9.01
N GLY A 166 6.59 13.68 -9.11
CA GLY A 166 6.29 12.66 -10.11
C GLY A 166 4.86 12.13 -10.01
N MET A 167 4.39 11.86 -8.78
CA MET A 167 3.01 11.45 -8.54
C MET A 167 2.01 12.53 -8.96
N THR A 168 2.25 13.78 -8.55
CA THR A 168 1.37 14.92 -8.88
C THR A 168 1.30 15.15 -10.38
N VAL A 169 2.43 15.17 -11.08
CA VAL A 169 2.47 15.34 -12.53
C VAL A 169 1.72 14.21 -13.24
N SER A 170 1.91 12.96 -12.83
CA SER A 170 1.19 11.83 -13.41
C SER A 170 -0.33 11.96 -13.23
N LEU A 171 -0.79 12.36 -12.05
CA LEU A 171 -2.21 12.55 -11.79
C LEU A 171 -2.79 13.75 -12.57
N CYS A 172 -2.04 14.85 -12.71
CA CYS A 172 -2.47 15.99 -13.53
C CYS A 172 -2.60 15.61 -15.00
N LEU A 173 -1.69 14.82 -15.54
CA LEU A 173 -1.74 14.36 -16.94
C LEU A 173 -2.96 13.48 -17.23
N ILE A 174 -3.50 12.76 -16.24
CA ILE A 174 -4.72 11.98 -16.39
C ILE A 174 -5.90 12.88 -16.75
N TYR A 175 -5.97 14.08 -16.21
CA TYR A 175 -7.03 15.03 -16.54
C TYR A 175 -7.09 15.37 -18.03
N PHE A 176 -5.94 15.47 -18.69
CA PHE A 176 -5.86 15.77 -20.13
C PHE A 176 -6.07 14.51 -21.01
N MET A 177 -5.82 13.34 -20.47
CA MET A 177 -5.85 12.07 -21.23
C MET A 177 -6.97 11.14 -20.78
N TYR A 178 -7.96 11.63 -20.04
CA TYR A 178 -9.01 10.80 -19.44
C TYR A 178 -9.87 10.03 -20.47
N GLY A 179 -9.94 10.52 -21.70
CA GLY A 179 -10.68 9.83 -22.80
C GLY A 179 -10.00 8.58 -23.36
N ASN A 180 -8.74 8.32 -22.98
CA ASN A 180 -8.01 7.15 -23.44
C ASN A 180 -7.68 6.22 -22.26
N ALA A 181 -8.40 5.10 -22.16
CA ALA A 181 -8.27 4.14 -21.06
C ALA A 181 -6.84 3.60 -20.91
N TYR A 182 -6.13 3.34 -22.00
CA TYR A 182 -4.76 2.83 -21.94
C TYR A 182 -3.76 3.89 -21.44
N ALA A 183 -3.97 5.15 -21.84
CA ALA A 183 -3.16 6.25 -21.33
C ALA A 183 -3.37 6.43 -19.81
N VAL A 184 -4.62 6.33 -19.35
CA VAL A 184 -4.93 6.39 -17.91
C VAL A 184 -4.28 5.22 -17.16
N ILE A 185 -4.34 4.00 -17.69
CA ILE A 185 -3.65 2.84 -17.10
C ILE A 185 -2.14 3.09 -16.98
N ALA A 186 -1.50 3.57 -18.05
CA ALA A 186 -0.07 3.88 -18.05
C ALA A 186 0.28 4.97 -17.03
N LEU A 187 -0.45 6.07 -17.00
CA LEU A 187 -0.22 7.17 -16.07
C LEU A 187 -0.46 6.78 -14.60
N MET A 188 -1.48 5.96 -14.34
CA MET A 188 -1.72 5.41 -13.01
C MET A 188 -0.60 4.45 -12.57
N THR A 189 -0.06 3.67 -13.50
CA THR A 189 1.11 2.82 -13.25
C THR A 189 2.34 3.65 -12.89
N VAL A 190 2.57 4.75 -13.61
CA VAL A 190 3.65 5.70 -13.30
C VAL A 190 3.41 6.40 -11.97
N ALA A 191 2.18 6.83 -11.68
CA ALA A 191 1.86 7.40 -10.37
C ALA A 191 2.14 6.41 -9.23
N GLN A 192 1.79 5.14 -9.42
CA GLN A 192 2.03 4.09 -8.43
C GLN A 192 3.51 3.71 -8.32
N PHE A 193 4.29 3.87 -9.37
CA PHE A 193 5.75 3.73 -9.32
C PHE A 193 6.40 4.75 -8.38
N PHE A 194 5.85 5.96 -8.33
CA PHE A 194 6.30 7.01 -7.40
C PHE A 194 5.65 6.92 -6.01
N TYR A 195 4.65 6.07 -5.81
CA TYR A 195 3.97 5.89 -4.52
C TYR A 195 4.77 5.03 -3.56
#